data_10187d5121ef54cd3125eb9e78bafa53
#
_entry.id   10187d5121ef54cd3125eb9e78bafa53
#
_cell.length_a   1.000
_cell.length_b   1.000
_cell.length_c   1.000
_cell.angle_alpha   90.00
_cell.angle_beta   90.00
_cell.angle_gamma   90.00
#
_symmetry.space_group_name_H-M   'P 1'
#
loop_
_entity.id
_entity.type
_entity.pdbx_description
1 polymer ?
#
loop_
_entity_poly.entity_id
_entity_poly.type
_entity_poly.pdbx_seq_one_letter_code
_entity_poly.pdbx_strand_id
1 'polypeptide(L)' 'MAKSVRLTSDLWRRIEQCAAKAGYSSPQELIEHALEKELARLEDAEAHEEVERRLKGLGYLE' A
#
# COMPACT_ATOMS: atom_id res chain seq x y z
N MET A 1 -13.68 4.87 12.23
CA MET A 1 -13.13 6.20 11.98
C MET A 1 -12.05 6.11 10.90
N ALA A 2 -12.16 6.94 9.89
CA ALA A 2 -11.22 6.90 8.77
C ALA A 2 -9.92 7.61 9.13
N LYS A 3 -8.83 7.05 8.68
CA LYS A 3 -7.52 7.68 8.81
C LYS A 3 -7.06 8.13 7.45
N SER A 4 -6.28 9.19 7.40
CA SER A 4 -5.82 9.72 6.13
C SER A 4 -4.32 9.54 5.96
N VAL A 5 -3.93 9.40 4.70
CA VAL A 5 -2.54 9.23 4.31
C VAL A 5 -2.21 10.27 3.25
N ARG A 6 -1.04 10.85 3.37
CA ARG A 6 -0.59 11.84 2.40
C ARG A 6 0.15 11.15 1.25
N LEU A 7 -0.24 11.46 0.03
CA LEU A 7 0.41 10.93 -1.17
C LEU A 7 0.95 12.07 -2.00
N THR A 8 2.05 11.82 -2.70
CA THR A 8 2.60 12.83 -3.61
C THR A 8 1.71 12.94 -4.84
N SER A 9 1.78 14.08 -5.51
CA SER A 9 1.01 14.30 -6.73
C SER A 9 1.37 13.29 -7.81
N ASP A 10 2.64 12.98 -7.93
CA ASP A 10 3.10 12.00 -8.92
C ASP A 10 2.52 10.62 -8.65
N LEU A 11 2.55 10.19 -7.41
CA LEU A 11 2.01 8.89 -7.04
C LEU A 11 0.50 8.85 -7.27
N TRP A 12 -0.19 9.92 -6.91
CA TRP A 12 -1.63 10.01 -7.12
C TRP A 12 -1.99 9.88 -8.60
N ARG A 13 -1.25 10.58 -9.45
CA ARG A 13 -1.48 10.52 -10.90
C ARG A 13 -1.30 9.10 -11.43
N ARG A 14 -0.26 8.42 -10.98
CA ARG A 14 0.00 7.04 -11.39
C ARG A 14 -1.12 6.12 -10.95
N ILE A 15 -1.63 6.35 -9.75
CA ILE A 15 -2.74 5.57 -9.23
C ILE A 15 -3.99 5.77 -10.08
N GLU A 16 -4.28 7.02 -10.43
CA GLU A 16 -5.43 7.30 -11.28
C GLU A 16 -5.33 6.62 -12.63
N GLN A 17 -4.16 6.65 -13.23
CA GLN A 17 -3.95 6.02 -14.53
C GLN A 17 -4.09 4.50 -14.42
N CYS A 18 -3.52 3.90 -13.40
CA CYS A 18 -3.61 2.46 -13.20
C CYS A 18 -5.03 2.02 -12.88
N ALA A 19 -5.76 2.80 -12.11
CA ALA A 19 -7.13 2.47 -11.78
C ALA A 19 -8.00 2.44 -13.04
N ALA A 20 -7.80 3.41 -13.92
CA ALA A 20 -8.53 3.45 -15.19
C ALA A 20 -8.21 2.24 -16.06
N LYS A 21 -6.94 1.87 -16.14
CA LYS A 21 -6.52 0.74 -16.95
C LYS A 21 -7.02 -0.59 -16.40
N ALA A 22 -7.04 -0.71 -15.07
CA ALA A 22 -7.44 -1.94 -14.42
C ALA A 22 -8.95 -2.10 -14.26
N GLY A 23 -9.70 -1.06 -14.59
CA GLY A 23 -11.16 -1.13 -14.53
C GLY A 23 -11.74 -0.85 -13.16
N TYR A 24 -10.98 -0.21 -12.29
CA TYR A 24 -11.51 0.19 -10.99
C TYR A 24 -12.45 1.38 -11.14
N SER A 25 -13.44 1.45 -10.29
CA SER A 25 -14.41 2.53 -10.34
C SER A 25 -13.85 3.84 -9.78
N SER A 26 -12.80 3.77 -8.98
CA SER A 26 -12.15 4.97 -8.43
C SER A 26 -10.71 4.67 -8.05
N PRO A 27 -9.86 5.71 -7.98
CA PRO A 27 -8.48 5.53 -7.50
C PRO A 27 -8.43 4.99 -6.07
N GLN A 28 -9.37 5.42 -5.23
CA GLN A 28 -9.42 4.96 -3.85
C GLN A 28 -9.64 3.45 -3.77
N GLU A 29 -10.45 2.93 -4.65
CA GLU A 29 -10.72 1.49 -4.68
C GLU A 29 -9.45 0.71 -5.03
N LEU A 30 -8.67 1.21 -5.97
CA LEU A 30 -7.39 0.60 -6.30
C LEU A 30 -6.45 0.65 -5.10
N ILE A 31 -6.39 1.79 -4.42
CA ILE A 31 -5.51 1.94 -3.26
C ILE A 31 -5.87 0.93 -2.18
N GLU A 32 -7.14 0.82 -1.85
CA GLU A 32 -7.59 -0.12 -0.83
C GLU A 32 -7.26 -1.55 -1.21
N HIS A 33 -7.54 -1.91 -2.45
CA HIS A 33 -7.28 -3.26 -2.92
C HIS A 33 -5.79 -3.58 -2.89
N ALA A 34 -4.97 -2.65 -3.35
CA ALA A 34 -3.52 -2.84 -3.37
C ALA A 34 -2.96 -2.99 -1.96
N LEU A 35 -3.44 -2.16 -1.03
CA LEU A 35 -2.97 -2.23 0.34
C LEU A 35 -3.39 -3.53 1.01
N GLU A 36 -4.62 -3.95 0.82
CA GLU A 36 -5.09 -5.22 1.38
C GLU A 36 -4.29 -6.39 0.85
N LYS A 37 -4.01 -6.37 -0.44
CA LYS A 37 -3.23 -7.42 -1.07
C LYS A 37 -1.82 -7.48 -0.51
N GLU A 38 -1.20 -6.32 -0.36
CA GLU A 38 0.16 -6.26 0.16
C GLU A 38 0.20 -6.64 1.63
N LEU A 39 -0.77 -6.21 2.41
CA LEU A 39 -0.85 -6.57 3.82
C LEU A 39 -1.04 -8.07 4.00
N ALA A 40 -1.91 -8.66 3.20
CA ALA A 40 -2.13 -10.10 3.27
C ALA A 40 -0.83 -10.86 2.96
N ARG A 41 -0.07 -10.37 1.99
CA ARG A 41 1.20 -10.96 1.63
C ARG A 41 2.21 -10.87 2.77
N LEU A 42 2.28 -9.72 3.41
CA LEU A 42 3.20 -9.49 4.52
C LEU A 42 2.80 -10.27 5.77
N GLU A 43 1.52 -10.28 6.07
CA GLU A 43 1.00 -10.99 7.25
C GLU A 43 1.16 -12.50 7.11
N ASP A 44 1.04 -13.00 5.90
CA ASP A 44 1.13 -14.42 5.62
C ASP A 44 2.58 -14.87 5.40
N ALA A 45 3.50 -13.94 5.31
CA ALA A 45 4.88 -14.26 5.05
C ALA A 45 5.53 -14.94 6.25
N GLU A 46 6.10 -16.10 6.02
CA GLU A 46 6.87 -16.79 7.03
C GLU A 46 8.14 -16.03 7.38
N ALA A 47 8.53 -15.11 6.51
CA ALA A 47 9.68 -14.24 6.71
C ALA A 47 9.32 -13.03 7.55
N HIS A 48 8.52 -13.24 8.58
CA HIS A 48 8.07 -12.16 9.44
C HIS A 48 9.23 -11.38 10.07
N GLU A 49 10.24 -12.08 10.50
CA GLU A 49 11.42 -11.46 11.08
C GLU A 49 12.15 -10.59 10.07
N GLU A 50 12.17 -11.01 8.83
CA GLU A 50 12.82 -10.26 7.77
C GLU A 50 12.08 -8.97 7.50
N VAL A 51 10.76 -9.03 7.52
CA VAL A 51 9.93 -7.85 7.33
C VAL A 51 10.16 -6.85 8.47
N GLU A 52 10.18 -7.32 9.70
CA GLU A 52 10.43 -6.47 10.85
C GLU A 52 11.79 -5.79 10.74
N ARG A 53 12.79 -6.53 10.31
CA ARG A 53 14.13 -6.00 10.15
C ARG A 53 14.17 -4.88 9.14
N ARG A 54 13.46 -5.04 8.02
CA ARG A 54 13.38 -4.02 7.00
C ARG A 54 12.68 -2.77 7.50
N LEU A 55 11.60 -2.96 8.22
CA LEU A 55 10.83 -1.83 8.74
C LEU A 55 11.63 -1.04 9.75
N LYS A 56 12.41 -1.72 10.58
CA LYS A 56 13.30 -1.04 11.52
C LYS A 56 14.34 -0.23 10.77
N GLY A 57 14.92 -0.81 9.72
CA GLY A 57 15.91 -0.11 8.93
C GLY A 57 15.37 1.12 8.25
N LEU A 58 14.09 1.15 7.98
CA LEU A 58 13.43 2.28 7.33
C LEU A 58 12.83 3.27 8.33
N GLY A 59 12.88 2.95 9.62
CA GLY A 59 12.36 3.83 10.65
C GLY A 59 10.87 3.70 10.92
N TYR A 60 10.24 2.67 10.42
CA TYR A 60 8.82 2.44 10.68
C TYR A 60 8.56 1.83 12.04
N LEU A 61 9.55 1.12 12.57
CA LEU A 61 9.47 0.54 13.91
C LEU A 61 10.53 1.17 14.78
N GLU A 62 10.20 1.43 15.99
CA GLU A 62 11.15 2.03 16.95
C GLU A 62 11.93 0.98 17.71
#